data_be8439fee330d01b23bd1bc1164d34ae
#
_entry.id   be8439fee330d01b23bd1bc1164d34ae
#
_cell.length_a   1.000
_cell.length_b   1.000
_cell.length_c   1.000
_cell.angle_alpha   90.00
_cell.angle_beta   90.00
_cell.angle_gamma   90.00
#
_symmetry.space_group_name_H-M   'P 1'
#
loop_
_entity.id
_entity.type
_entity.pdbx_description
1 polymer ?
#
loop_
_entity_poly.entity_id
_entity_poly.type
_entity_poly.pdbx_seq_one_letter_code
_entity_poly.pdbx_strand_id
1 'polypeptide(L)'
;MYTVDLHLHTRPFHNPRGAPTAFDPYGAKLMAATARNRGLDGLALTNHNYRVPYTNADPVFIPGIEVTTQHGHVLVVGPNPPNRTYGDEHHPLKVVEDAHERGCAAIIAHPFRDSTVMKVDAPFDAVEINGKHPERKPNIDRIADERGIPVVGGSDAHLPFELGRVHTVVHADELTPESLVAAIREGRVEPGRKQYLTDRILLPLYDAIHGVRDAANRTLPN
;
A
#
# COMPACT_ATOMS: atom_id res chain seq x y z
N MET A 1 9.76 -0.07 18.25
CA MET A 1 9.76 0.67 16.95
C MET A 1 9.93 -0.36 15.85
N TYR A 2 9.08 -0.35 14.84
CA TYR A 2 9.01 -1.35 13.76
C TYR A 2 8.99 -0.70 12.40
N THR A 3 9.56 -1.36 11.41
CA THR A 3 9.59 -0.93 10.00
C THR A 3 8.62 -1.78 9.19
N VAL A 4 7.56 -1.17 8.67
CA VAL A 4 6.45 -1.88 8.01
C VAL A 4 6.21 -1.30 6.61
N ASP A 5 6.12 -2.15 5.61
CA ASP A 5 5.64 -1.74 4.28
C ASP A 5 4.12 -1.92 4.22
N LEU A 6 3.41 -0.79 4.09
CA LEU A 6 1.94 -0.78 4.16
C LEU A 6 1.24 -0.96 2.81
N HIS A 7 2.00 -1.05 1.71
CA HIS A 7 1.42 -1.15 0.36
C HIS A 7 2.26 -2.04 -0.53
N LEU A 8 1.79 -3.27 -0.73
CA LEU A 8 2.43 -4.21 -1.66
C LEU A 8 1.46 -5.26 -2.18
N HIS A 9 1.82 -5.83 -3.32
CA HIS A 9 1.02 -6.82 -4.04
C HIS A 9 1.77 -8.13 -4.17
N THR A 10 1.05 -9.24 -4.16
CA THR A 10 1.63 -10.58 -4.35
C THR A 10 1.94 -10.88 -5.81
N ARG A 11 1.63 -9.96 -6.73
CA ARG A 11 1.69 -10.17 -8.17
C ARG A 11 2.30 -9.02 -8.93
N PRO A 12 3.04 -9.29 -10.01
CA PRO A 12 3.59 -8.26 -10.88
C PRO A 12 2.54 -7.54 -11.75
N PHE A 13 1.36 -8.14 -11.94
CA PHE A 13 0.29 -7.58 -12.79
C PHE A 13 -1.05 -7.60 -12.06
N HIS A 14 -1.88 -6.59 -12.34
CA HIS A 14 -3.25 -6.55 -11.83
C HIS A 14 -4.05 -7.77 -12.28
N ASN A 15 -4.88 -8.27 -11.37
CA ASN A 15 -5.87 -9.27 -11.71
C ASN A 15 -7.22 -8.58 -12.02
N PRO A 16 -7.65 -8.53 -13.30
CA PRO A 16 -8.90 -7.87 -13.66
C PRO A 16 -10.13 -8.41 -12.93
N ARG A 17 -10.04 -9.64 -12.41
CA ARG A 17 -11.13 -10.28 -11.68
C ARG A 17 -11.20 -9.87 -10.21
N GLY A 18 -10.18 -9.17 -9.67
CA GLY A 18 -10.11 -8.81 -8.25
C GLY A 18 -10.36 -10.01 -7.33
N ALA A 19 -9.67 -11.13 -7.54
CA ALA A 19 -9.90 -12.37 -6.81
C ALA A 19 -8.59 -13.12 -6.54
N PRO A 20 -8.47 -13.83 -5.40
CA PRO A 20 -7.32 -14.65 -5.08
C PRO A 20 -7.05 -15.71 -6.16
N THR A 21 -5.78 -16.06 -6.32
CA THR A 21 -5.34 -17.12 -7.21
C THR A 21 -4.34 -18.04 -6.53
N ALA A 22 -4.05 -19.18 -7.15
CA ALA A 22 -3.04 -20.14 -6.68
C ALA A 22 -1.61 -19.54 -6.61
N PHE A 23 -1.35 -18.42 -7.28
CA PHE A 23 -0.05 -17.73 -7.23
C PHE A 23 0.15 -16.90 -5.97
N ASP A 24 -0.90 -16.35 -5.36
CA ASP A 24 -0.79 -15.39 -4.25
C ASP A 24 0.01 -15.91 -3.04
N PRO A 25 -0.11 -17.18 -2.61
CA PRO A 25 0.72 -17.72 -1.54
C PRO A 25 2.22 -17.76 -1.87
N TYR A 26 2.57 -17.98 -3.14
CA TYR A 26 3.98 -17.96 -3.59
C TYR A 26 4.52 -16.53 -3.62
N GLY A 27 3.73 -15.60 -4.15
CA GLY A 27 4.07 -14.17 -4.11
C GLY A 27 4.26 -13.67 -2.69
N ALA A 28 3.36 -14.00 -1.77
CA ALA A 28 3.48 -13.65 -0.36
C ALA A 28 4.76 -14.21 0.29
N LYS A 29 5.11 -15.48 0.02
CA LYS A 29 6.36 -16.09 0.50
C LYS A 29 7.60 -15.39 -0.04
N LEU A 30 7.58 -15.00 -1.32
CA LEU A 30 8.69 -14.29 -1.94
C LEU A 30 8.86 -12.89 -1.33
N MET A 31 7.75 -12.17 -1.12
CA MET A 31 7.77 -10.87 -0.43
C MET A 31 8.27 -11.01 1.01
N ALA A 32 7.84 -12.04 1.76
CA ALA A 32 8.33 -12.32 3.11
C ALA A 32 9.85 -12.57 3.14
N ALA A 33 10.37 -13.38 2.24
CA ALA A 33 11.81 -13.64 2.16
C ALA A 33 12.60 -12.37 1.84
N THR A 34 12.08 -11.52 0.95
CA THR A 34 12.70 -10.24 0.61
C THR A 34 12.66 -9.28 1.79
N ALA A 35 11.53 -9.21 2.52
CA ALA A 35 11.36 -8.37 3.70
C ALA A 35 12.39 -8.69 4.78
N ARG A 36 12.57 -9.97 5.13
CA ARG A 36 13.62 -10.41 6.08
C ARG A 36 15.00 -9.93 5.65
N ASN A 37 15.36 -10.13 4.39
CA ASN A 37 16.65 -9.70 3.85
C ASN A 37 16.83 -8.18 3.87
N ARG A 38 15.75 -7.41 3.87
CA ARG A 38 15.74 -5.94 3.90
C ARG A 38 15.56 -5.35 5.29
N GLY A 39 15.32 -6.21 6.30
CA GLY A 39 15.12 -5.80 7.69
C GLY A 39 13.79 -5.10 7.91
N LEU A 40 12.72 -5.55 7.22
CA LEU A 40 11.36 -5.13 7.50
C LEU A 40 10.74 -6.05 8.53
N ASP A 41 10.10 -5.47 9.53
CA ASP A 41 9.44 -6.19 10.63
C ASP A 41 8.01 -6.62 10.24
N GLY A 42 7.37 -5.89 9.32
CA GLY A 42 6.00 -6.19 8.90
C GLY A 42 5.69 -5.82 7.46
N LEU A 43 4.63 -6.45 6.93
CA LEU A 43 4.11 -6.27 5.58
C LEU A 43 2.59 -6.24 5.59
N ALA A 44 1.96 -5.26 4.92
CA ALA A 44 0.53 -5.30 4.64
C ALA A 44 0.29 -5.74 3.18
N LEU A 45 -0.27 -6.94 2.98
CA LEU A 45 -0.68 -7.41 1.66
C LEU A 45 -1.96 -6.70 1.23
N THR A 46 -1.86 -5.78 0.29
CA THR A 46 -2.93 -4.90 -0.16
C THR A 46 -3.28 -5.11 -1.63
N ASN A 47 -3.55 -6.35 -2.01
CA ASN A 47 -3.94 -6.65 -3.38
C ASN A 47 -5.23 -5.90 -3.76
N HIS A 48 -5.36 -5.52 -5.05
CA HIS A 48 -6.51 -4.78 -5.56
C HIS A 48 -7.81 -5.57 -5.42
N ASN A 49 -8.74 -5.03 -4.63
CA ASN A 49 -10.11 -5.49 -4.44
C ASN A 49 -10.26 -6.91 -3.87
N TYR A 50 -9.19 -7.51 -3.33
CA TYR A 50 -9.27 -8.78 -2.59
C TYR A 50 -8.15 -8.91 -1.55
N ARG A 51 -8.48 -9.54 -0.43
CA ARG A 51 -7.53 -9.88 0.62
C ARG A 51 -6.85 -11.21 0.30
N VAL A 52 -5.54 -11.27 0.50
CA VAL A 52 -4.78 -12.52 0.47
C VAL A 52 -4.77 -13.12 1.88
N PRO A 53 -5.35 -14.31 2.09
CA PRO A 53 -5.39 -14.96 3.41
C PRO A 53 -4.03 -15.63 3.69
N TYR A 54 -3.03 -14.82 4.01
CA TYR A 54 -1.69 -15.30 4.34
C TYR A 54 -1.27 -14.76 5.69
N THR A 55 -0.71 -15.60 6.53
CA THR A 55 -0.21 -15.25 7.86
C THR A 55 1.22 -15.73 8.03
N ASN A 56 2.04 -14.94 8.70
CA ASN A 56 3.40 -15.28 9.08
C ASN A 56 3.78 -14.43 10.31
N ALA A 57 4.66 -14.94 11.14
CA ALA A 57 5.14 -14.26 12.34
C ALA A 57 6.42 -13.43 12.10
N ASP A 58 7.18 -13.74 11.03
CA ASP A 58 8.43 -13.06 10.70
C ASP A 58 8.66 -13.03 9.18
N PRO A 59 8.52 -11.85 8.52
CA PRO A 59 7.91 -10.62 9.05
C PRO A 59 6.43 -10.82 9.42
N VAL A 60 5.91 -9.95 10.28
CA VAL A 60 4.48 -9.95 10.63
C VAL A 60 3.65 -9.57 9.41
N PHE A 61 2.65 -10.38 9.06
CA PHE A 61 1.70 -10.02 8.01
C PHE A 61 0.48 -9.32 8.59
N ILE A 62 0.31 -8.07 8.18
CA ILE A 62 -0.88 -7.27 8.49
C ILE A 62 -1.92 -7.53 7.39
N PRO A 63 -3.14 -7.94 7.74
CA PRO A 63 -4.21 -8.04 6.77
C PRO A 63 -4.51 -6.69 6.11
N GLY A 64 -4.69 -6.69 4.79
CA GLY A 64 -4.95 -5.47 4.04
C GLY A 64 -5.62 -5.73 2.69
N ILE A 65 -6.11 -4.65 2.10
CA ILE A 65 -6.70 -4.61 0.76
C ILE A 65 -6.53 -3.20 0.19
N GLU A 66 -6.23 -3.09 -1.09
CA GLU A 66 -6.33 -1.83 -1.82
C GLU A 66 -7.68 -1.78 -2.53
N VAL A 67 -8.57 -0.91 -2.07
CA VAL A 67 -9.92 -0.75 -2.61
C VAL A 67 -9.92 0.27 -3.74
N THR A 68 -10.32 -0.16 -4.93
CA THR A 68 -10.60 0.74 -6.05
C THR A 68 -11.92 1.46 -5.79
N THR A 69 -11.91 2.80 -5.90
CA THR A 69 -13.09 3.65 -5.70
C THR A 69 -13.32 4.53 -6.91
N GLN A 70 -14.46 5.23 -6.94
CA GLN A 70 -14.79 6.21 -7.99
C GLN A 70 -13.78 7.39 -8.05
N HIS A 71 -12.97 7.59 -7.00
CA HIS A 71 -12.08 8.74 -6.86
C HIS A 71 -10.59 8.36 -6.79
N GLY A 72 -10.24 7.11 -6.94
CA GLY A 72 -8.88 6.57 -6.76
C GLY A 72 -8.87 5.43 -5.75
N HIS A 73 -7.72 5.17 -5.12
CA HIS A 73 -7.56 4.00 -4.27
C HIS A 73 -7.50 4.37 -2.78
N VAL A 74 -8.01 3.47 -1.95
CA VAL A 74 -7.94 3.52 -0.49
C VAL A 74 -7.33 2.23 0.02
N LEU A 75 -6.25 2.31 0.81
CA LEU A 75 -5.76 1.16 1.54
C LEU A 75 -6.60 0.98 2.79
N VAL A 76 -7.06 -0.23 3.01
CA VAL A 76 -7.71 -0.64 4.27
C VAL A 76 -6.81 -1.68 4.91
N VAL A 77 -6.19 -1.33 6.05
CA VAL A 77 -5.23 -2.20 6.75
C VAL A 77 -5.62 -2.36 8.22
N GLY A 78 -5.45 -3.55 8.76
CA GLY A 78 -5.79 -3.82 10.16
C GLY A 78 -6.26 -5.26 10.38
N PRO A 79 -6.92 -5.55 11.53
CA PRO A 79 -7.24 -6.92 11.91
C PRO A 79 -8.26 -7.61 11.00
N ASN A 80 -9.23 -6.87 10.46
CA ASN A 80 -10.34 -7.46 9.72
C ASN A 80 -10.77 -6.67 8.47
N PRO A 81 -9.87 -6.41 7.49
CA PRO A 81 -10.27 -5.77 6.25
C PRO A 81 -11.27 -6.64 5.48
N PRO A 82 -12.09 -6.08 4.57
CA PRO A 82 -13.01 -6.86 3.76
C PRO A 82 -12.28 -7.93 2.94
N ASN A 83 -12.89 -9.09 2.78
CA ASN A 83 -12.28 -10.17 1.99
C ASN A 83 -12.22 -9.83 0.50
N ARG A 84 -13.19 -9.05 0.02
CA ARG A 84 -13.32 -8.64 -1.37
C ARG A 84 -14.18 -7.39 -1.48
N THR A 85 -13.85 -6.56 -2.47
CA THR A 85 -14.66 -5.43 -2.93
C THR A 85 -14.90 -5.53 -4.43
N TYR A 86 -15.90 -4.84 -4.97
CA TYR A 86 -16.31 -4.99 -6.36
C TYR A 86 -16.18 -3.66 -7.09
N GLY A 87 -14.97 -3.45 -7.68
CA GLY A 87 -14.73 -2.36 -8.63
C GLY A 87 -14.91 -0.95 -8.07
N ASP A 88 -15.01 -0.04 -8.97
CA ASP A 88 -15.08 1.43 -8.83
C ASP A 88 -16.48 1.95 -8.41
N GLU A 89 -17.39 1.06 -7.97
CA GLU A 89 -18.73 1.44 -7.49
C GLU A 89 -18.72 2.03 -6.08
N HIS A 90 -17.59 1.90 -5.35
CA HIS A 90 -17.48 2.36 -3.97
C HIS A 90 -17.14 3.85 -3.90
N HIS A 91 -17.96 4.61 -3.21
CA HIS A 91 -17.59 5.96 -2.78
C HIS A 91 -16.58 5.88 -1.64
N PRO A 92 -15.47 6.66 -1.63
CA PRO A 92 -14.44 6.58 -0.60
C PRO A 92 -14.95 6.70 0.84
N LEU A 93 -15.95 7.56 1.08
CA LEU A 93 -16.57 7.69 2.41
C LEU A 93 -17.12 6.35 2.92
N LYS A 94 -17.78 5.58 2.05
CA LYS A 94 -18.31 4.25 2.42
C LYS A 94 -17.19 3.25 2.74
N VAL A 95 -16.08 3.32 2.02
CA VAL A 95 -14.90 2.49 2.30
C VAL A 95 -14.28 2.84 3.65
N VAL A 96 -14.20 4.12 3.99
CA VAL A 96 -13.70 4.59 5.29
C VAL A 96 -14.61 4.14 6.43
N GLU A 97 -15.93 4.32 6.29
CA GLU A 97 -16.92 3.88 7.28
C GLU A 97 -16.82 2.37 7.55
N ASP A 98 -16.82 1.53 6.48
CA ASP A 98 -16.68 0.07 6.62
C ASP A 98 -15.32 -0.33 7.23
N ALA A 99 -14.24 0.37 6.87
CA ALA A 99 -12.93 0.13 7.46
C ALA A 99 -12.94 0.39 8.98
N HIS A 100 -13.54 1.50 9.41
CA HIS A 100 -13.64 1.86 10.83
C HIS A 100 -14.53 0.88 11.62
N GLU A 101 -15.66 0.46 11.07
CA GLU A 101 -16.52 -0.56 11.68
C GLU A 101 -15.81 -1.90 11.89
N ARG A 102 -14.83 -2.20 11.02
CA ARG A 102 -13.99 -3.41 11.08
C ARG A 102 -12.74 -3.26 11.94
N GLY A 103 -12.54 -2.11 12.58
CA GLY A 103 -11.34 -1.82 13.37
C GLY A 103 -10.08 -1.63 12.51
N CYS A 104 -10.22 -1.32 11.23
CA CYS A 104 -9.12 -1.07 10.30
C CYS A 104 -8.85 0.42 10.10
N ALA A 105 -7.65 0.78 9.69
CA ALA A 105 -7.30 2.10 9.23
C ALA A 105 -7.59 2.24 7.73
N ALA A 106 -8.09 3.41 7.32
CA ALA A 106 -8.33 3.80 5.94
C ALA A 106 -7.33 4.88 5.51
N ILE A 107 -6.50 4.58 4.52
CA ILE A 107 -5.36 5.41 4.09
C ILE A 107 -5.57 5.87 2.65
N ILE A 108 -5.39 7.17 2.38
CA ILE A 108 -5.38 7.70 1.01
C ILE A 108 -4.15 7.15 0.29
N ALA A 109 -4.36 6.26 -0.71
CA ALA A 109 -3.28 5.68 -1.51
C ALA A 109 -2.86 6.62 -2.64
N HIS A 110 -1.54 6.74 -2.87
CA HIS A 110 -0.90 7.48 -4.00
C HIS A 110 -1.77 8.61 -4.61
N PRO A 111 -2.11 9.67 -3.86
CA PRO A 111 -3.17 10.65 -4.21
C PRO A 111 -2.90 11.44 -5.50
N PHE A 112 -1.71 11.35 -6.08
CA PHE A 112 -1.31 12.06 -7.31
C PHE A 112 -1.22 11.15 -8.54
N ARG A 113 -1.73 9.90 -8.44
CA ARG A 113 -1.78 8.95 -9.55
C ARG A 113 -3.21 8.78 -10.02
N ASP A 114 -3.65 9.62 -10.99
CA ASP A 114 -5.00 9.59 -11.58
C ASP A 114 -6.11 9.50 -10.51
N SER A 115 -5.97 10.29 -9.43
CA SER A 115 -6.78 10.19 -8.23
C SER A 115 -7.32 11.55 -7.80
N THR A 116 -8.59 11.55 -7.40
CA THR A 116 -9.26 12.69 -6.75
C THR A 116 -9.67 12.37 -5.31
N VAL A 117 -9.27 11.21 -4.78
CA VAL A 117 -9.65 10.72 -3.44
C VAL A 117 -9.29 11.72 -2.33
N MET A 118 -8.19 12.46 -2.49
CA MET A 118 -7.77 13.52 -1.56
C MET A 118 -8.76 14.70 -1.46
N LYS A 119 -9.69 14.84 -2.42
CA LYS A 119 -10.72 15.89 -2.41
C LYS A 119 -12.02 15.45 -1.76
N VAL A 120 -12.15 14.16 -1.46
CA VAL A 120 -13.34 13.61 -0.82
C VAL A 120 -13.33 13.95 0.66
N ASP A 121 -14.45 14.49 1.16
CA ASP A 121 -14.66 14.71 2.59
C ASP A 121 -15.02 13.38 3.26
N ALA A 122 -14.00 12.73 3.82
CA ALA A 122 -14.10 11.48 4.56
C ALA A 122 -13.02 11.45 5.65
N PRO A 123 -13.28 10.80 6.80
CA PRO A 123 -12.38 10.75 7.95
C PRO A 123 -11.26 9.70 7.73
N PHE A 124 -10.39 9.95 6.74
CA PHE A 124 -9.22 9.10 6.52
C PHE A 124 -8.27 9.15 7.73
N ASP A 125 -7.63 8.02 8.04
CA ASP A 125 -6.69 7.90 9.15
C ASP A 125 -5.26 8.35 8.78
N ALA A 126 -4.88 8.32 7.51
CA ALA A 126 -3.55 8.72 7.04
C ALA A 126 -3.54 9.02 5.53
N VAL A 127 -2.42 9.58 5.05
CA VAL A 127 -2.11 9.72 3.62
C VAL A 127 -0.77 9.07 3.31
N GLU A 128 -0.69 8.37 2.17
CA GLU A 128 0.49 7.62 1.75
C GLU A 128 1.49 8.47 0.95
N ILE A 129 2.78 8.39 1.34
CA ILE A 129 3.88 8.62 0.40
C ILE A 129 4.24 7.30 -0.29
N ASN A 130 4.08 7.26 -1.61
CA ASN A 130 4.19 6.04 -2.41
C ASN A 130 5.59 5.86 -2.98
N GLY A 131 6.11 4.63 -2.95
CA GLY A 131 7.45 4.29 -3.42
C GLY A 131 7.69 4.46 -4.92
N LYS A 132 6.62 4.58 -5.73
CA LYS A 132 6.72 4.88 -7.16
C LYS A 132 6.99 6.39 -7.40
N HIS A 133 6.53 7.26 -6.49
CA HIS A 133 6.61 8.71 -6.61
C HIS A 133 7.06 9.40 -5.31
N PRO A 134 8.22 9.02 -4.76
CA PRO A 134 8.69 9.56 -3.48
C PRO A 134 9.03 11.05 -3.51
N GLU A 135 9.21 11.63 -4.71
CA GLU A 135 9.44 13.06 -4.93
C GLU A 135 8.19 13.92 -4.62
N ARG A 136 7.01 13.29 -4.53
CA ARG A 136 5.75 13.98 -4.19
C ARG A 136 5.60 14.31 -2.71
N LYS A 137 6.57 13.94 -1.87
CA LYS A 137 6.51 14.16 -0.42
C LYS A 137 6.03 15.56 -0.02
N PRO A 138 6.54 16.69 -0.57
CA PRO A 138 6.06 18.01 -0.17
C PRO A 138 4.55 18.23 -0.39
N ASN A 139 3.99 17.62 -1.44
CA ASN A 139 2.56 17.71 -1.72
C ASN A 139 1.74 16.80 -0.78
N ILE A 140 2.31 15.66 -0.37
CA ILE A 140 1.70 14.75 0.60
C ILE A 140 1.67 15.41 1.98
N ASP A 141 2.79 16.01 2.42
CA ASP A 141 2.87 16.73 3.70
C ASP A 141 1.79 17.82 3.79
N ARG A 142 1.57 18.58 2.70
CA ARG A 142 0.51 19.60 2.65
C ARG A 142 -0.88 18.99 2.83
N ILE A 143 -1.20 17.86 2.20
CA ILE A 143 -2.49 17.16 2.37
C ILE A 143 -2.63 16.70 3.82
N ALA A 144 -1.57 16.14 4.41
CA ALA A 144 -1.54 15.70 5.80
C ALA A 144 -1.83 16.85 6.76
N ASP A 145 -1.15 17.98 6.58
CA ASP A 145 -1.33 19.19 7.39
C ASP A 145 -2.75 19.75 7.26
N GLU A 146 -3.27 19.89 6.02
CA GLU A 146 -4.62 20.39 5.74
C GLU A 146 -5.71 19.52 6.37
N ARG A 147 -5.48 18.22 6.53
CA ARG A 147 -6.44 17.26 7.08
C ARG A 147 -6.19 16.89 8.54
N GLY A 148 -5.04 17.27 9.11
CA GLY A 148 -4.65 16.87 10.45
C GLY A 148 -4.44 15.36 10.61
N ILE A 149 -3.94 14.68 9.57
CA ILE A 149 -3.68 13.23 9.56
C ILE A 149 -2.19 12.93 9.34
N PRO A 150 -1.66 11.82 9.86
CA PRO A 150 -0.25 11.45 9.66
C PRO A 150 0.06 11.04 8.22
N VAL A 151 1.36 11.12 7.88
CA VAL A 151 1.90 10.55 6.66
C VAL A 151 2.43 9.15 6.95
N VAL A 152 2.05 8.19 6.13
CA VAL A 152 2.60 6.82 6.14
C VAL A 152 3.36 6.54 4.85
N GLY A 153 4.15 5.47 4.82
CA GLY A 153 4.89 5.04 3.65
C GLY A 153 4.50 3.65 3.17
N GLY A 154 4.40 3.48 1.86
CA GLY A 154 4.21 2.18 1.21
C GLY A 154 5.00 2.11 -0.09
N SER A 155 5.56 0.94 -0.41
CA SER A 155 6.37 0.79 -1.63
C SER A 155 5.54 0.67 -2.90
N ASP A 156 4.30 0.24 -2.81
CA ASP A 156 3.45 -0.20 -3.93
C ASP A 156 4.17 -1.28 -4.78
N ALA A 157 4.87 -2.18 -4.05
CA ALA A 157 5.70 -3.19 -4.66
C ALA A 157 4.85 -4.25 -5.36
N HIS A 158 5.11 -4.46 -6.64
CA HIS A 158 4.61 -5.56 -7.45
C HIS A 158 5.69 -6.61 -7.70
N LEU A 159 6.94 -6.22 -7.49
CA LEU A 159 8.12 -7.08 -7.63
C LEU A 159 8.99 -6.99 -6.35
N PRO A 160 9.67 -8.06 -5.96
CA PRO A 160 10.45 -8.12 -4.71
C PRO A 160 11.48 -6.99 -4.56
N PHE A 161 12.10 -6.56 -5.65
CA PHE A 161 13.12 -5.50 -5.59
C PHE A 161 12.56 -4.09 -5.33
N GLU A 162 11.24 -3.90 -5.38
CA GLU A 162 10.58 -2.63 -5.06
C GLU A 162 10.26 -2.51 -3.56
N LEU A 163 10.15 -3.64 -2.87
CA LEU A 163 9.67 -3.75 -1.49
C LEU A 163 10.50 -2.90 -0.51
N GLY A 164 9.83 -2.17 0.37
CA GLY A 164 10.46 -1.45 1.49
C GLY A 164 11.27 -0.22 1.09
N ARG A 165 11.26 0.20 -0.17
CA ARG A 165 11.94 1.43 -0.63
C ARG A 165 11.36 2.68 0.03
N VAL A 166 10.07 2.69 0.19
CA VAL A 166 9.33 3.57 1.09
C VAL A 166 8.57 2.67 2.04
N HIS A 167 8.56 2.99 3.30
CA HIS A 167 7.97 2.20 4.38
C HIS A 167 7.47 3.11 5.48
N THR A 168 6.77 2.56 6.45
CA THR A 168 6.31 3.26 7.65
C THR A 168 7.14 2.79 8.84
N VAL A 169 7.66 3.73 9.61
CA VAL A 169 8.19 3.48 10.96
C VAL A 169 7.04 3.59 11.94
N VAL A 170 6.82 2.56 12.73
CA VAL A 170 5.70 2.43 13.68
C VAL A 170 6.25 2.44 15.09
N HIS A 171 5.80 3.39 15.90
CA HIS A 171 6.15 3.50 17.32
C HIS A 171 5.10 2.76 18.17
N ALA A 172 5.36 1.50 18.47
CA ALA A 172 4.52 0.63 19.26
C ALA A 172 5.39 -0.30 20.13
N ASP A 173 4.84 -0.88 21.18
CA ASP A 173 5.52 -1.85 22.05
C ASP A 173 5.58 -3.23 21.39
N GLU A 174 4.53 -3.57 20.64
CA GLU A 174 4.46 -4.80 19.85
C GLU A 174 3.88 -4.48 18.45
N LEU A 175 4.17 -5.31 17.45
CA LEU A 175 3.63 -5.19 16.12
C LEU A 175 2.51 -6.20 15.92
N THR A 176 1.27 -5.72 16.01
CA THR A 176 0.05 -6.44 15.67
C THR A 176 -0.80 -5.60 14.70
N PRO A 177 -1.79 -6.18 14.02
CA PRO A 177 -2.72 -5.38 13.22
C PRO A 177 -3.42 -4.27 14.02
N GLU A 178 -3.78 -4.56 15.27
CA GLU A 178 -4.47 -3.63 16.16
C GLU A 178 -3.53 -2.49 16.62
N SER A 179 -2.30 -2.83 17.02
CA SER A 179 -1.33 -1.83 17.45
C SER A 179 -0.89 -0.91 16.32
N LEU A 180 -0.81 -1.43 15.10
CA LEU A 180 -0.57 -0.64 13.89
C LEU A 180 -1.69 0.39 13.68
N VAL A 181 -2.96 -0.04 13.71
CA VAL A 181 -4.10 0.86 13.55
C VAL A 181 -4.11 1.95 14.63
N ALA A 182 -3.86 1.57 15.89
CA ALA A 182 -3.75 2.52 16.99
C ALA A 182 -2.63 3.53 16.75
N ALA A 183 -1.44 3.07 16.35
CA ALA A 183 -0.30 3.93 16.05
C ALA A 183 -0.59 4.92 14.91
N ILE A 184 -1.27 4.49 13.85
CA ILE A 184 -1.67 5.36 12.74
C ILE A 184 -2.62 6.45 13.25
N ARG A 185 -3.69 6.09 13.95
CA ARG A 185 -4.70 7.03 14.45
C ARG A 185 -4.16 8.03 15.48
N GLU A 186 -3.18 7.62 16.26
CA GLU A 186 -2.53 8.46 17.26
C GLU A 186 -1.35 9.28 16.69
N GLY A 187 -1.06 9.17 15.39
CA GLY A 187 0.07 9.87 14.75
C GLY A 187 1.44 9.37 15.20
N ARG A 188 1.53 8.14 15.78
CA ARG A 188 2.77 7.50 16.19
C ARG A 188 3.41 6.71 15.05
N VAL A 189 3.40 7.31 13.87
CA VAL A 189 3.97 6.77 12.63
C VAL A 189 4.70 7.85 11.86
N GLU A 190 5.70 7.46 11.08
CA GLU A 190 6.42 8.35 10.17
C GLU A 190 6.87 7.59 8.92
N PRO A 191 6.91 8.25 7.73
CA PRO A 191 7.39 7.62 6.52
C PRO A 191 8.92 7.52 6.54
N GLY A 192 9.44 6.34 6.23
CA GLY A 192 10.86 6.08 6.02
C GLY A 192 11.18 5.81 4.55
N ARG A 193 12.43 6.05 4.16
CA ARG A 193 12.94 5.73 2.84
C ARG A 193 14.29 5.02 2.93
N LYS A 194 14.44 3.94 2.16
CA LYS A 194 15.71 3.20 2.08
C LYS A 194 16.03 2.89 0.63
N GLN A 195 17.27 3.16 0.23
CA GLN A 195 17.80 2.75 -1.07
C GLN A 195 18.59 1.46 -0.90
N TYR A 196 18.33 0.49 -1.77
CA TYR A 196 19.06 -0.76 -1.82
C TYR A 196 20.00 -0.79 -3.03
N LEU A 197 21.11 -1.52 -2.93
CA LEU A 197 22.06 -1.65 -4.06
C LEU A 197 21.38 -2.20 -5.32
N THR A 198 20.43 -3.10 -5.15
CA THR A 198 19.61 -3.66 -6.23
C THR A 198 18.81 -2.61 -6.99
N ASP A 199 18.40 -1.52 -6.33
CA ASP A 199 17.63 -0.44 -6.95
C ASP A 199 18.45 0.27 -8.04
N ARG A 200 19.74 0.46 -7.80
CA ARG A 200 20.64 1.13 -8.78
C ARG A 200 20.77 0.36 -10.09
N ILE A 201 20.60 -0.94 -10.06
CA ILE A 201 20.78 -1.84 -11.23
C ILE A 201 19.42 -2.15 -11.87
N LEU A 202 18.41 -2.48 -11.06
CA LEU A 202 17.14 -3.01 -11.56
C LEU A 202 16.12 -1.93 -11.92
N LEU A 203 16.18 -0.74 -11.27
CA LEU A 203 15.25 0.35 -11.58
C LEU A 203 15.39 0.87 -13.01
N PRO A 204 16.60 1.21 -13.52
CA PRO A 204 16.73 1.68 -14.90
C PRO A 204 16.21 0.66 -15.91
N LEU A 205 16.40 -0.63 -15.64
CA LEU A 205 15.89 -1.71 -16.48
C LEU A 205 14.35 -1.81 -16.42
N TYR A 206 13.78 -1.68 -15.22
CA TYR A 206 12.34 -1.68 -15.00
C TYR A 206 11.67 -0.49 -15.69
N ASP A 207 12.22 0.72 -15.52
CA ASP A 207 11.70 1.94 -16.15
C ASP A 207 11.77 1.85 -17.68
N ALA A 208 12.86 1.27 -18.23
CA ALA A 208 12.98 1.04 -19.65
C ALA A 208 11.91 0.06 -20.18
N ILE A 209 11.65 -1.04 -19.47
CA ILE A 209 10.61 -2.03 -19.84
C ILE A 209 9.22 -1.41 -19.78
N HIS A 210 8.92 -0.65 -18.74
CA HIS A 210 7.62 0.02 -18.59
C HIS A 210 7.44 1.15 -19.60
N GLY A 211 8.48 1.92 -19.88
CA GLY A 211 8.46 2.97 -20.91
C GLY A 211 8.15 2.42 -22.30
N VAL A 212 8.72 1.26 -22.65
CA VAL A 212 8.42 0.57 -23.93
C VAL A 212 6.95 0.09 -23.96
N ARG A 213 6.43 -0.45 -22.87
CA ARG A 213 5.04 -0.91 -22.77
C ARG A 213 4.05 0.24 -22.90
N ASP A 214 4.30 1.36 -22.23
CA ASP A 214 3.43 2.53 -22.27
C ASP A 214 3.45 3.21 -23.66
N ALA A 215 4.60 3.19 -24.33
CA ALA A 215 4.71 3.63 -25.72
C ALA A 215 3.92 2.70 -26.67
N ALA A 216 4.02 1.38 -26.49
CA ALA A 216 3.29 0.40 -27.28
C ALA A 216 1.76 0.52 -27.11
N ASN A 217 1.30 0.75 -25.86
CA ASN A 217 -0.14 0.93 -25.58
C ASN A 217 -0.72 2.24 -26.16
N ARG A 218 0.12 3.28 -26.36
CA ARG A 218 -0.32 4.53 -27.02
C ARG A 218 -0.39 4.43 -28.53
N THR A 219 0.22 3.42 -29.14
CA THR A 219 0.29 3.23 -30.61
C THR A 219 -0.72 2.22 -31.15
N LEU A 220 -1.44 1.49 -30.28
CA LEU A 220 -2.53 0.60 -30.68
C LEU A 220 -3.85 1.38 -30.68
N PRO A 221 -4.52 1.59 -31.81
CA PRO A 221 -5.87 2.18 -31.84
C PRO A 221 -6.87 1.21 -31.19
N ASN A 222 -7.78 1.76 -30.40
CA ASN A 222 -8.95 1.07 -29.87
C ASN A 222 -9.84 0.52 -30.98
#